data_5f80a84eef4f92ebd9b881413bd79d3d
#
_entry.id   5f80a84eef4f92ebd9b881413bd79d3d
#
_cell.length_a   1.000
_cell.length_b   1.000
_cell.length_c   1.000
_cell.angle_alpha   90.00
_cell.angle_beta   90.00
_cell.angle_gamma   90.00
#
_symmetry.space_group_name_H-M   'P 1'
#
loop_
_entity.id
_entity.type
_entity.pdbx_description
1 polymer ?
#
loop_
_entity_poly.entity_id
_entity_poly.type
_entity_poly.pdbx_seq_one_letter_code
_entity_poly.pdbx_strand_id
1 'polypeptide(L)'
;MTRCEFFTEGERITGFSVSGHSGYAEAGSDIVCAAISAVVTMAEATINDVCGAKAKVRVKDEQARITLTLPAICDEEDTVQAVLAGMMITLCNMRDDYPDYIEVLEV
;
A
#
# COMPACT_ATOMS: atom_id res chain seq x y z
N MET A 1 4.16 -5.61 13.83
CA MET A 1 4.21 -4.31 13.12
C MET A 1 3.95 -4.51 11.64
N THR A 2 3.09 -3.72 11.05
CA THR A 2 2.88 -3.72 9.60
C THR A 2 3.93 -2.85 8.94
N ARG A 3 4.59 -3.38 7.93
CA ARG A 3 5.63 -2.67 7.17
C ARG A 3 5.09 -2.29 5.79
N CYS A 4 5.09 -1.01 5.51
CA CYS A 4 4.64 -0.46 4.23
C CYS A 4 5.86 0.09 3.50
N GLU A 5 6.17 -0.47 2.34
CA GLU A 5 7.30 -0.04 1.51
C GLU A 5 6.77 0.54 0.21
N PHE A 6 7.26 1.72 -0.16
CA PHE A 6 6.96 2.34 -1.45
C PHE A 6 8.23 2.35 -2.28
N PHE A 7 8.17 1.74 -3.46
CA PHE A 7 9.30 1.67 -4.37
C PHE A 7 9.28 2.86 -5.32
N THR A 8 10.42 3.52 -5.48
CA THR A 8 10.51 4.73 -6.29
C THR A 8 11.66 4.65 -7.27
N GLU A 9 11.49 5.31 -8.41
CA GLU A 9 12.51 5.54 -9.41
C GLU A 9 12.44 7.02 -9.77
N GLY A 10 13.39 7.81 -9.24
CA GLY A 10 13.28 9.25 -9.30
C GLY A 10 12.04 9.73 -8.55
N GLU A 11 11.18 10.49 -9.22
CA GLU A 11 9.93 10.98 -8.63
C GLU A 11 8.75 10.03 -8.84
N ARG A 12 8.95 8.98 -9.62
CA ARG A 12 7.88 8.01 -9.92
C ARG A 12 7.81 6.95 -8.84
N ILE A 13 6.60 6.74 -8.30
CA ILE A 13 6.31 5.59 -7.43
C ILE A 13 6.02 4.41 -8.35
N THR A 14 6.85 3.35 -8.28
CA THR A 14 6.74 2.19 -9.15
C THR A 14 5.89 1.07 -8.57
N GLY A 15 5.60 1.13 -7.29
CA GLY A 15 4.79 0.13 -6.61
C GLY A 15 4.88 0.22 -5.11
N PHE A 16 4.29 -0.74 -4.44
CA PHE A 16 4.34 -0.84 -2.98
C PHE A 16 4.32 -2.30 -2.53
N SER A 17 4.75 -2.51 -1.30
CA SER A 17 4.63 -3.79 -0.62
C SER A 17 4.18 -3.52 0.81
N VAL A 18 3.12 -4.20 1.24
CA VAL A 18 2.61 -4.11 2.60
C VAL A 18 2.65 -5.51 3.21
N SER A 19 3.28 -5.66 4.34
CA SER A 19 3.50 -6.97 4.97
C SER A 19 3.38 -6.93 6.47
N GLY A 20 3.10 -8.10 7.05
CA GLY A 20 3.01 -8.31 8.48
C GLY A 20 1.65 -7.94 9.05
N HIS A 21 1.55 -8.07 10.36
CA HIS A 21 0.38 -7.69 11.15
C HIS A 21 0.77 -6.54 12.07
N SER A 22 -0.17 -5.62 12.33
CA SER A 22 0.12 -4.45 13.16
C SER A 22 0.47 -4.81 14.59
N GLY A 23 -0.13 -5.87 15.13
CA GLY A 23 0.03 -6.25 16.52
C GLY A 23 -0.78 -5.38 17.49
N TYR A 24 -1.68 -4.54 16.97
CA TYR A 24 -2.52 -3.68 17.79
C TYR A 24 -3.50 -4.49 18.64
N ALA A 25 -4.08 -5.55 18.05
CA ALA A 25 -5.00 -6.46 18.70
C ALA A 25 -4.95 -7.82 18.01
N GLU A 26 -5.73 -8.78 18.51
CA GLU A 26 -5.86 -10.08 17.87
C GLU A 26 -6.52 -9.97 16.50
N ALA A 27 -6.23 -10.93 15.62
CA ALA A 27 -6.84 -11.01 14.30
C ALA A 27 -8.37 -10.95 14.41
N GLY A 28 -9.00 -10.16 13.56
CA GLY A 28 -10.43 -9.94 13.55
C GLY A 28 -10.91 -8.77 14.41
N SER A 29 -10.10 -8.31 15.37
CA SER A 29 -10.41 -7.11 16.17
C SER A 29 -9.36 -6.01 16.02
N ASP A 30 -8.38 -6.20 15.16
CA ASP A 30 -7.31 -5.23 14.92
C ASP A 30 -7.79 -4.14 13.97
N ILE A 31 -8.14 -2.99 14.54
CA ILE A 31 -8.63 -1.84 13.75
C ILE A 31 -7.52 -1.22 12.88
N VAL A 32 -6.27 -1.34 13.27
CA VAL A 32 -5.13 -0.81 12.50
C VAL A 32 -4.93 -1.68 11.25
N CYS A 33 -4.94 -2.99 11.37
CA CYS A 33 -4.89 -3.90 10.22
C CYS A 33 -6.06 -3.69 9.28
N ALA A 34 -7.27 -3.52 9.82
CA ALA A 34 -8.47 -3.28 9.02
C ALA A 34 -8.37 -1.98 8.23
N ALA A 35 -7.88 -0.91 8.86
CA ALA A 35 -7.70 0.38 8.21
C ALA A 35 -6.65 0.29 7.09
N ILE A 36 -5.52 -0.36 7.34
CA ILE A 36 -4.47 -0.56 6.31
C ILE A 36 -5.03 -1.37 5.14
N SER A 37 -5.77 -2.44 5.41
CA SER A 37 -6.39 -3.26 4.37
C SER A 37 -7.35 -2.46 3.49
N ALA A 38 -8.14 -1.58 4.09
CA ALA A 38 -9.06 -0.71 3.34
C ALA A 38 -8.29 0.25 2.40
N VAL A 39 -7.21 0.84 2.88
CA VAL A 39 -6.37 1.74 2.09
C VAL A 39 -5.74 0.98 0.91
N VAL A 40 -5.17 -0.19 1.16
CA VAL A 40 -4.56 -1.04 0.12
C VAL A 40 -5.59 -1.47 -0.92
N THR A 41 -6.76 -1.93 -0.47
CA THR A 41 -7.82 -2.39 -1.36
C THR A 41 -8.33 -1.25 -2.25
N MET A 42 -8.51 -0.07 -1.69
CA MET A 42 -8.95 1.10 -2.46
C MET A 42 -7.91 1.50 -3.51
N ALA A 43 -6.63 1.49 -3.15
CA ALA A 43 -5.56 1.82 -4.09
C ALA A 43 -5.50 0.81 -5.24
N GLU A 44 -5.54 -0.48 -4.94
CA GLU A 44 -5.55 -1.54 -5.96
C GLU A 44 -6.74 -1.41 -6.90
N ALA A 45 -7.93 -1.27 -6.34
CA ALA A 45 -9.16 -1.14 -7.14
C ALA A 45 -9.12 0.09 -8.04
N THR A 46 -8.67 1.23 -7.54
CA THR A 46 -8.57 2.45 -8.32
C THR A 46 -7.56 2.31 -9.45
N ILE A 47 -6.37 1.78 -9.14
CA ILE A 47 -5.29 1.63 -10.11
C ILE A 47 -5.68 0.66 -11.23
N ASN A 48 -6.20 -0.52 -10.88
CA ASN A 48 -6.50 -1.56 -11.87
C ASN A 48 -7.90 -1.50 -12.44
N ASP A 49 -8.93 -1.35 -11.61
CA ASP A 49 -10.31 -1.42 -12.07
C ASP A 49 -10.82 -0.10 -12.64
N VAL A 50 -10.46 1.02 -12.02
CA VAL A 50 -10.89 2.35 -12.48
C VAL A 50 -9.98 2.88 -13.57
N CYS A 51 -8.66 2.86 -13.35
CA CYS A 51 -7.68 3.40 -14.29
C CYS A 51 -7.23 2.40 -15.35
N GLY A 52 -7.44 1.10 -15.14
CA GLY A 52 -7.02 0.07 -16.08
C GLY A 52 -5.51 -0.03 -16.26
N ALA A 53 -4.75 0.28 -15.23
CA ALA A 53 -3.29 0.39 -15.31
C ALA A 53 -2.57 -0.95 -15.50
N LYS A 54 -3.24 -2.07 -15.25
CA LYS A 54 -2.67 -3.42 -15.37
C LYS A 54 -1.46 -3.63 -14.47
N ALA A 55 -1.51 -3.09 -13.27
CA ALA A 55 -0.48 -3.34 -12.27
C ALA A 55 -0.50 -4.81 -11.86
N LYS A 56 0.69 -5.38 -11.69
CA LYS A 56 0.82 -6.75 -11.21
C LYS A 56 0.64 -6.78 -9.70
N VAL A 57 -0.26 -7.62 -9.21
CA VAL A 57 -0.52 -7.79 -7.78
C VAL A 57 -0.15 -9.21 -7.38
N ARG A 58 0.65 -9.35 -6.33
CA ARG A 58 1.05 -10.63 -5.77
C ARG A 58 0.71 -10.66 -4.29
N VAL A 59 0.15 -11.78 -3.85
CA VAL A 59 -0.21 -12.01 -2.45
C VAL A 59 0.56 -13.23 -1.95
N LYS A 60 1.22 -13.09 -0.80
CA LYS A 60 1.91 -14.18 -0.11
C LYS A 60 1.33 -14.30 1.30
N ASP A 61 0.43 -15.25 1.49
CA ASP A 61 -0.31 -15.42 2.74
C ASP A 61 0.60 -15.72 3.94
N GLU A 62 1.66 -16.51 3.74
CA GLU A 62 2.58 -16.87 4.83
C GLU A 62 3.30 -15.64 5.42
N GLN A 63 3.48 -14.61 4.61
CA GLN A 63 4.15 -13.38 5.04
C GLN A 63 3.14 -12.25 5.32
N ALA A 64 1.85 -12.53 5.18
CA ALA A 64 0.80 -11.50 5.20
C ALA A 64 1.20 -10.32 4.31
N ARG A 65 1.68 -10.63 3.08
CA ARG A 65 2.26 -9.64 2.17
C ARG A 65 1.43 -9.48 0.90
N ILE A 66 1.21 -8.23 0.53
CA ILE A 66 0.68 -7.86 -0.79
C ILE A 66 1.67 -6.91 -1.46
N THR A 67 1.98 -7.16 -2.72
CA THR A 67 2.89 -6.33 -3.52
C THR A 67 2.20 -5.93 -4.81
N LEU A 68 2.23 -4.65 -5.13
CA LEU A 68 1.71 -4.11 -6.39
C LEU A 68 2.88 -3.47 -7.15
N THR A 69 3.02 -3.84 -8.42
CA THR A 69 4.08 -3.31 -9.30
C THR A 69 3.44 -2.75 -10.56
N LEU A 70 3.73 -1.48 -10.86
CA LEU A 70 3.26 -0.84 -12.08
C LEU A 70 4.04 -1.30 -13.30
N PRO A 71 3.41 -1.35 -14.48
CA PRO A 71 4.16 -1.53 -15.72
C PRO A 71 5.02 -0.29 -16.00
N ALA A 72 6.08 -0.46 -16.80
CA ALA A 72 6.97 0.64 -17.15
C ALA A 72 6.22 1.78 -17.85
N ILE A 73 5.25 1.43 -18.70
CA ILE A 73 4.34 2.38 -19.34
C ILE A 73 2.95 2.10 -18.80
N CYS A 74 2.37 3.08 -18.15
CA CYS A 74 1.14 2.92 -17.39
C CYS A 74 0.06 3.86 -17.93
N ASP A 75 -1.12 3.31 -18.24
CA ASP A 75 -2.28 4.12 -18.59
C ASP A 75 -2.69 4.95 -17.39
N GLU A 76 -3.16 6.17 -17.61
CA GLU A 76 -3.58 7.09 -16.55
C GLU A 76 -2.48 7.34 -15.52
N GLU A 77 -1.24 7.49 -15.99
CA GLU A 77 -0.05 7.60 -15.12
C GLU A 77 -0.21 8.66 -14.04
N ASP A 78 -0.69 9.85 -14.40
CA ASP A 78 -0.82 10.95 -13.42
C ASP A 78 -1.83 10.62 -12.33
N THR A 79 -2.95 10.01 -12.69
CA THR A 79 -3.97 9.60 -11.74
C THR A 79 -3.44 8.48 -10.83
N VAL A 80 -2.75 7.52 -11.40
CA VAL A 80 -2.16 6.40 -10.64
C VAL A 80 -1.12 6.92 -9.65
N GLN A 81 -0.26 7.86 -10.07
CA GLN A 81 0.73 8.47 -9.18
C GLN A 81 0.05 9.26 -8.06
N ALA A 82 -1.04 9.97 -8.35
CA ALA A 82 -1.80 10.68 -7.32
C ALA A 82 -2.40 9.71 -6.29
N VAL A 83 -2.94 8.58 -6.73
CA VAL A 83 -3.49 7.55 -5.83
C VAL A 83 -2.40 6.97 -4.93
N LEU A 84 -1.23 6.64 -5.50
CA LEU A 84 -0.11 6.09 -4.73
C LEU A 84 0.45 7.12 -3.73
N ALA A 85 0.55 8.39 -4.12
CA ALA A 85 0.98 9.45 -3.23
C ALA A 85 0.00 9.64 -2.07
N GLY A 86 -1.30 9.63 -2.37
CA GLY A 86 -2.36 9.72 -1.36
C GLY A 86 -2.33 8.55 -0.39
N MET A 87 -2.10 7.35 -0.91
CA MET A 87 -1.93 6.14 -0.10
C MET A 87 -0.74 6.28 0.86
N MET A 88 0.41 6.73 0.36
CA MET A 88 1.60 6.91 1.17
C MET A 88 1.39 7.94 2.27
N ILE A 89 0.78 9.08 1.95
CA ILE A 89 0.48 10.13 2.93
C ILE A 89 -0.49 9.61 4.00
N THR A 90 -1.52 8.89 3.60
CA THR A 90 -2.50 8.31 4.52
C THR A 90 -1.83 7.33 5.49
N LEU A 91 -0.97 6.45 4.98
CA LEU A 91 -0.25 5.50 5.83
C LEU A 91 0.75 6.20 6.75
N CYS A 92 1.38 7.28 6.30
CA CYS A 92 2.24 8.10 7.16
C CYS A 92 1.45 8.76 8.28
N ASN A 93 0.25 9.26 7.99
CA ASN A 93 -0.62 9.84 9.02
C ASN A 93 -1.06 8.77 10.03
N MET A 94 -1.37 7.58 9.57
CA MET A 94 -1.70 6.46 10.44
C MET A 94 -0.50 6.05 11.32
N ARG A 95 0.70 6.05 10.76
CA ARG A 95 1.93 5.79 11.51
C ARG A 95 2.13 6.83 12.62
N ASP A 96 1.84 8.10 12.35
CA ASP A 96 1.99 9.15 13.35
C ASP A 96 1.05 8.93 14.55
N ASP A 97 -0.14 8.40 14.29
CA ASP A 97 -1.11 8.06 15.33
C ASP A 97 -0.79 6.71 16.02
N TYR A 98 -0.21 5.77 15.31
CA TYR A 98 0.08 4.41 15.77
C TYR A 98 1.54 4.01 15.50
N PRO A 99 2.53 4.74 16.05
CA PRO A 99 3.95 4.55 15.66
C PRO A 99 4.53 3.20 16.04
N ASP A 100 3.94 2.50 17.02
CA ASP A 100 4.41 1.19 17.45
C ASP A 100 3.87 0.05 16.57
N TYR A 101 2.95 0.35 15.64
CA TYR A 101 2.22 -0.67 14.88
C TYR A 101 2.41 -0.57 13.38
N ILE A 102 2.88 0.57 12.88
CA ILE A 102 3.04 0.83 11.45
C ILE A 102 4.42 1.41 11.17
N GLU A 103 5.10 0.87 10.17
CA GLU A 103 6.34 1.41 9.63
C GLU A 103 6.11 1.75 8.16
N VAL A 104 6.53 2.93 7.73
CA VAL A 104 6.43 3.36 6.33
C VAL A 104 7.82 3.72 5.83
N LEU A 105 8.24 3.09 4.75
CA LEU A 105 9.55 3.26 4.15
C LEU A 105 9.42 3.63 2.68
N GLU A 106 10.26 4.54 2.23
CA GLU A 106 10.45 4.85 0.82
C GLU A 106 11.77 4.22 0.39
N VAL A 107 11.69 3.37 -0.63
CA VAL A 107 12.82 2.52 -1.01
C VAL A 107 13.30 2.81 -2.43
#